data_98809d6058f29bd0aac8fd97238f44f4
#
_entry.id   98809d6058f29bd0aac8fd97238f44f4
#
_cell.length_a   1.000
_cell.length_b   1.000
_cell.length_c   1.000
_cell.angle_alpha   90.00
_cell.angle_beta   90.00
_cell.angle_gamma   90.00
#
_symmetry.space_group_name_H-M   'P 1'
#
loop_
_entity.id
_entity.type
_entity.pdbx_description
1 polymer ?
#
loop_
_entity_poly.entity_id
_entity_poly.type
_entity_poly.pdbx_seq_one_letter_code
_entity_poly.pdbx_strand_id
1 'polypeptide(L)'
;MRILEEFWYGNIEPTEYDTSSCKEYKKLLELICRNEEKLKATMTDEQKELFEKYTDCVREYQTITDCLIFQNSFKLGARMMLAVMEE
;
A
#
# COMPACT_ATOMS: atom_id res chain seq x y z
N MET A 1 16.08 -0.23 -23.83
CA MET A 1 16.26 -0.07 -22.39
C MET A 1 15.55 -1.22 -21.66
N ARG A 2 16.27 -1.91 -20.78
CA ARG A 2 15.77 -3.14 -20.15
C ARG A 2 14.51 -2.93 -19.31
N ILE A 3 14.43 -1.82 -18.55
CA ILE A 3 13.28 -1.57 -17.68
C ILE A 3 11.98 -1.36 -18.48
N LEU A 4 12.07 -0.71 -19.63
CA LEU A 4 10.91 -0.51 -20.49
C LEU A 4 10.46 -1.81 -21.11
N GLU A 5 11.39 -2.68 -21.49
CA GLU A 5 11.11 -4.01 -22.00
C GLU A 5 10.41 -4.88 -20.95
N GLU A 6 10.94 -4.88 -19.73
CA GLU A 6 10.33 -5.60 -18.60
C GLU A 6 8.91 -5.10 -18.32
N PHE A 7 8.71 -3.80 -18.38
CA PHE A 7 7.39 -3.20 -18.20
C PHE A 7 6.42 -3.62 -19.29
N TRP A 8 6.89 -3.63 -20.55
CA TRP A 8 6.09 -4.04 -21.70
C TRP A 8 5.59 -5.48 -21.57
N TYR A 9 6.44 -6.38 -21.11
CA TYR A 9 6.08 -7.79 -20.92
C TYR A 9 5.32 -8.06 -19.62
N GLY A 10 4.98 -7.05 -18.85
CA GLY A 10 4.22 -7.21 -17.61
C GLY A 10 5.03 -7.79 -16.46
N ASN A 11 6.34 -7.70 -16.52
CA ASN A 11 7.23 -8.25 -15.49
C ASN A 11 7.48 -7.28 -14.33
N ILE A 12 6.91 -6.09 -14.39
CA ILE A 12 7.00 -5.10 -13.32
C ILE A 12 5.60 -4.89 -12.76
N GLU A 13 5.42 -5.26 -11.50
CA GLU A 13 4.18 -5.04 -10.77
C GLU A 13 4.37 -3.88 -9.79
N PRO A 14 3.64 -2.76 -9.98
CA PRO A 14 3.79 -1.61 -9.06
C PRO A 14 3.39 -1.91 -7.61
N THR A 15 2.60 -2.96 -7.41
CA THR A 15 2.16 -3.38 -6.08
C THR A 15 3.16 -4.30 -5.39
N GLU A 16 4.12 -4.85 -6.12
CA GLU A 16 5.19 -5.66 -5.54
C GLU A 16 6.31 -4.76 -5.06
N TYR A 17 6.60 -4.81 -3.78
CA TYR A 17 7.69 -4.07 -3.19
C TYR A 17 8.35 -4.88 -2.09
N ASP A 18 9.64 -4.69 -1.94
CA ASP A 18 10.42 -5.40 -0.94
C ASP A 18 10.41 -4.64 0.39
N THR A 19 9.80 -5.25 1.40
CA THR A 19 9.75 -4.71 2.76
C THR A 19 10.77 -5.37 3.69
N SER A 20 11.58 -6.29 3.18
CA SER A 20 12.47 -7.10 4.01
C SER A 20 13.53 -6.29 4.77
N SER A 21 13.95 -5.15 4.24
CA SER A 21 14.92 -4.26 4.87
C SER A 21 14.32 -3.26 5.85
N CYS A 22 12.99 -3.14 5.89
CA CYS A 22 12.31 -2.17 6.76
C CYS A 22 11.85 -2.84 8.05
N LYS A 23 12.68 -2.73 9.09
CA LYS A 23 12.37 -3.31 10.41
C LYS A 23 11.18 -2.66 11.07
N GLU A 24 11.00 -1.36 10.89
CA GLU A 24 9.87 -0.61 11.45
C GLU A 24 8.55 -1.07 10.86
N TYR A 25 8.53 -1.35 9.56
CA TYR A 25 7.35 -1.88 8.88
C TYR A 25 6.91 -3.21 9.50
N LYS A 26 7.86 -4.13 9.67
CA LYS A 26 7.59 -5.45 10.24
C LYS A 26 7.09 -5.36 11.67
N LYS A 27 7.72 -4.52 12.49
CA LYS A 27 7.32 -4.29 13.88
C LYS A 27 5.89 -3.76 13.97
N LEU A 28 5.57 -2.76 13.16
CA LEU A 28 4.23 -2.17 13.12
C LEU A 28 3.18 -3.19 12.71
N LEU A 29 3.48 -3.99 11.70
CA LEU A 29 2.56 -5.02 11.23
C LEU A 29 2.27 -6.04 12.33
N GLU A 30 3.29 -6.49 13.06
CA GLU A 30 3.14 -7.38 14.19
C GLU A 30 2.29 -6.77 15.30
N LEU A 31 2.52 -5.49 15.62
CA LEU A 31 1.74 -4.76 16.62
C LEU A 31 0.29 -4.60 16.22
N ILE A 32 0.03 -4.30 14.94
CA ILE A 32 -1.33 -4.18 14.41
C ILE A 32 -2.07 -5.50 14.59
N CYS A 33 -1.46 -6.61 14.18
CA CYS A 33 -2.07 -7.94 14.31
C CYS A 33 -2.34 -8.29 15.77
N ARG A 34 -1.38 -8.05 16.63
CA ARG A 34 -1.51 -8.34 18.07
C ARG A 34 -2.61 -7.52 18.73
N ASN A 35 -2.65 -6.22 18.43
CA ASN A 35 -3.65 -5.32 18.99
C ASN A 35 -5.04 -5.64 18.47
N GLU A 36 -5.15 -6.02 17.21
CA GLU A 36 -6.41 -6.46 16.61
C GLU A 36 -6.96 -7.70 17.30
N GLU A 37 -6.10 -8.70 17.55
CA GLU A 37 -6.50 -9.93 18.27
C GLU A 37 -6.98 -9.62 19.68
N LYS A 38 -6.26 -8.75 20.40
CA LYS A 38 -6.64 -8.34 21.76
C LYS A 38 -7.97 -7.61 21.76
N LEU A 39 -8.18 -6.72 20.80
CA LEU A 39 -9.40 -5.96 20.68
C LEU A 39 -10.58 -6.87 20.38
N LYS A 40 -10.45 -7.79 19.44
CA LYS A 40 -11.50 -8.75 19.07
C LYS A 40 -11.88 -9.63 20.24
N ALA A 41 -10.94 -10.01 21.09
CA ALA A 41 -11.20 -10.84 22.26
C ALA A 41 -12.12 -10.17 23.29
N THR A 42 -12.21 -8.85 23.27
CA THR A 42 -13.08 -8.08 24.20
C THR A 42 -14.43 -7.71 23.61
N MET A 43 -14.64 -7.99 22.32
CA MET A 43 -15.84 -7.56 21.59
C MET A 43 -16.99 -8.55 21.71
N THR A 44 -18.20 -8.03 21.71
CA THR A 44 -19.42 -8.82 21.48
C THR A 44 -19.52 -9.18 20.01
N ASP A 45 -20.43 -10.10 19.65
CA ASP A 45 -20.64 -10.51 18.26
C ASP A 45 -21.07 -9.31 17.38
N GLU A 46 -21.93 -8.44 17.89
CA GLU A 46 -22.36 -7.23 17.19
C GLU A 46 -21.19 -6.28 16.94
N GLN A 47 -20.34 -6.11 17.95
CA GLN A 47 -19.16 -5.26 17.85
C GLN A 47 -18.16 -5.83 16.84
N LYS A 48 -17.96 -7.14 16.80
CA LYS A 48 -17.10 -7.80 15.82
C LYS A 48 -17.60 -7.58 14.41
N GLU A 49 -18.91 -7.71 14.19
CA GLU A 49 -19.50 -7.48 12.87
C GLU A 49 -19.28 -6.03 12.41
N LEU A 50 -19.51 -5.07 13.27
CA LEU A 50 -19.27 -3.65 12.97
C LEU A 50 -17.79 -3.36 12.71
N PHE A 51 -16.91 -3.97 13.48
CA PHE A 51 -15.47 -3.85 13.31
C PHE A 51 -15.01 -4.40 11.97
N GLU A 52 -15.55 -5.55 11.56
CA GLU A 52 -15.23 -6.13 10.25
C GLU A 52 -15.68 -5.24 9.10
N LYS A 53 -16.87 -4.65 9.20
CA LYS A 53 -17.34 -3.67 8.19
C LYS A 53 -16.41 -2.47 8.11
N TYR A 54 -15.98 -1.98 9.26
CA TYR A 54 -15.02 -0.87 9.33
C TYR A 54 -13.69 -1.24 8.67
N THR A 55 -13.12 -2.39 9.00
CA THR A 55 -11.85 -2.82 8.42
C THR A 55 -11.93 -3.06 6.92
N ASP A 56 -13.05 -3.58 6.43
CA ASP A 56 -13.28 -3.76 4.99
C ASP A 56 -13.30 -2.42 4.26
N CYS A 57 -13.99 -1.42 4.81
CA CYS A 57 -14.01 -0.07 4.25
C CYS A 57 -12.62 0.57 4.26
N VAL A 58 -11.87 0.38 5.33
CA VAL A 58 -10.49 0.91 5.42
C VAL A 58 -9.59 0.26 4.36
N ARG A 59 -9.73 -1.04 4.13
CA ARG A 59 -8.96 -1.74 3.10
C ARG A 59 -9.28 -1.21 1.71
N GLU A 60 -10.55 -1.02 1.39
CA GLU A 60 -10.95 -0.42 0.11
C GLU A 60 -10.38 0.99 -0.04
N TYR A 61 -10.52 1.79 1.00
CA TYR A 61 -9.95 3.15 1.04
C TYR A 61 -8.45 3.14 0.77
N GLN A 62 -7.71 2.25 1.44
CA GLN A 62 -6.27 2.15 1.26
C GLN A 62 -5.89 1.71 -0.15
N THR A 63 -6.62 0.76 -0.72
CA THR A 63 -6.37 0.29 -2.08
C THR A 63 -6.53 1.43 -3.09
N ILE A 64 -7.59 2.21 -2.96
CA ILE A 64 -7.83 3.37 -3.83
C ILE A 64 -6.75 4.43 -3.61
N THR A 65 -6.43 4.72 -2.35
CA THR A 65 -5.42 5.72 -2.00
C THR A 65 -4.05 5.34 -2.55
N ASP A 66 -3.66 4.09 -2.42
CA ASP A 66 -2.37 3.59 -2.94
C ASP A 66 -2.30 3.73 -4.46
N CYS A 67 -3.39 3.43 -5.15
CA CYS A 67 -3.48 3.61 -6.59
C CYS A 67 -3.32 5.08 -6.99
N LEU A 68 -4.00 5.98 -6.29
CA LEU A 68 -3.91 7.42 -6.54
C LEU A 68 -2.50 7.96 -6.25
N ILE A 69 -1.90 7.53 -5.17
CA ILE A 69 -0.53 7.92 -4.82
C ILE A 69 0.44 7.46 -5.91
N PHE A 70 0.31 6.23 -6.37
CA PHE A 70 1.15 5.71 -7.45
C PHE A 70 1.02 6.54 -8.71
N GLN A 71 -0.22 6.81 -9.14
CA GLN A 71 -0.48 7.59 -10.35
C GLN A 71 0.09 8.99 -10.26
N ASN A 72 -0.16 9.67 -9.14
CA ASN A 72 0.31 11.04 -8.94
C ASN A 72 1.83 11.12 -8.82
N SER A 73 2.43 10.16 -8.14
CA SER A 73 3.89 10.08 -7.99
C SER A 73 4.58 9.82 -9.32
N PHE A 74 4.00 8.94 -10.14
CA PHE A 74 4.52 8.64 -11.47
C PHE A 74 4.48 9.89 -12.36
N LYS A 75 3.34 10.59 -12.36
CA LYS A 75 3.18 11.84 -13.13
C LYS A 75 4.15 12.91 -12.68
N LEU A 76 4.33 13.05 -11.37
CA LEU A 76 5.28 14.00 -10.81
C LEU A 76 6.71 13.68 -11.26
N GLY A 77 7.11 12.42 -11.17
CA GLY A 77 8.42 11.96 -11.61
C GLY A 77 8.66 12.27 -13.09
N ALA A 78 7.67 12.00 -13.94
CA ALA A 78 7.74 12.28 -15.37
C ALA A 78 7.90 13.78 -15.64
N ARG A 79 7.14 14.63 -14.93
CA ARG A 79 7.26 16.09 -15.07
C ARG A 79 8.62 16.60 -14.63
N MET A 80 9.14 16.05 -13.54
CA MET A 80 10.48 16.40 -13.06
C MET A 80 11.55 16.03 -14.07
N MET A 81 11.44 14.87 -14.69
CA MET A 81 12.38 14.42 -15.71
C MET A 81 12.34 15.34 -16.94
N LEU A 82 11.14 15.71 -17.39
CA LEU A 82 10.98 16.64 -18.51
C LEU A 82 11.60 17.99 -18.20
N ALA A 83 11.40 18.52 -17.01
CA ALA A 83 12.00 19.79 -16.59
C ALA A 83 13.52 19.74 -16.59
N VAL A 84 14.10 18.66 -16.11
CA VAL A 84 15.56 18.46 -16.13
C VAL A 84 16.09 18.42 -17.56
N MET A 85 15.37 17.74 -18.45
CA MET A 85 15.78 17.61 -19.85
C MET A 85 15.68 18.91 -20.65
N GLU A 86 14.81 19.84 -20.24
CA GLU A 86 14.65 21.15 -20.87
C GLU A 86 15.76 22.12 -20.47
N GLU A 87 16.42 21.90 -19.36
CA GLU A 87 17.55 22.70 -18.91
C GLU A 87 18.84 22.31 -19.67
#